data_000c318b7540e95c6c8a18fb091afe4c
#
_entry.id   000c318b7540e95c6c8a18fb091afe4c
#
_cell.length_a   1.000
_cell.length_b   1.000
_cell.length_c   1.000
_cell.angle_alpha   90.00
_cell.angle_beta   90.00
_cell.angle_gamma   90.00
#
_symmetry.space_group_name_H-M   'P 1'
#
loop_
_entity.id
_entity.type
_entity.pdbx_description
1 polymer ?
#
loop_
_entity_poly.entity_id
_entity_poly.type
_entity_poly.pdbx_seq_one_letter_code
_entity_poly.pdbx_strand_id
1 'polypeptide(L)'
;MSCTEPTPMEKLIASIENQLKIKDEQLRKTNELIEKYVSMLEEKDNRIQDLYNSLLELSERAVQYPAKSHQTPMLCVAREFNCLRAITGQKVHVAKMKRELSKAAELVIDLVRPNPQVDFNNFVNHVETKFGEKVRVRNKRNLVFETEDDAIKVAAMFKSLVIKKGKMSLGARI
;
A
#
# COMPACT_ATOMS: atom_id res chain seq x y z
N MET A 1 -59.26 -23.29 -52.04
CA MET A 1 -58.24 -23.19 -50.92
C MET A 1 -58.72 -22.07 -50.03
N SER A 2 -59.35 -22.43 -48.89
CA SER A 2 -59.81 -21.41 -47.92
C SER A 2 -58.61 -20.97 -47.09
N CYS A 3 -58.10 -19.76 -47.33
CA CYS A 3 -57.20 -19.09 -46.37
C CYS A 3 -58.08 -18.64 -45.19
N THR A 4 -58.05 -19.45 -44.13
CA THR A 4 -58.63 -19.03 -42.86
C THR A 4 -57.76 -17.91 -42.29
N GLU A 5 -58.28 -16.73 -42.11
CA GLU A 5 -57.61 -15.63 -41.45
C GLU A 5 -57.26 -16.06 -40.01
N PRO A 6 -56.01 -15.77 -39.55
CA PRO A 6 -55.60 -16.17 -38.21
C PRO A 6 -56.46 -15.50 -37.14
N THR A 7 -56.85 -16.27 -36.17
CA THR A 7 -57.66 -15.81 -35.04
C THR A 7 -56.91 -14.72 -34.22
N PRO A 8 -57.64 -13.85 -33.52
CA PRO A 8 -57.01 -12.85 -32.64
C PRO A 8 -56.03 -13.43 -31.64
N MET A 9 -56.26 -14.64 -31.19
CA MET A 9 -55.38 -15.39 -30.27
C MET A 9 -54.07 -15.80 -30.96
N GLU A 10 -54.13 -16.31 -32.19
CA GLU A 10 -52.93 -16.67 -32.97
C GLU A 10 -52.07 -15.44 -33.30
N LYS A 11 -52.67 -14.31 -33.59
CA LYS A 11 -51.97 -13.03 -33.80
C LYS A 11 -51.26 -12.56 -32.52
N LEU A 12 -51.85 -12.73 -31.35
CA LEU A 12 -51.29 -12.39 -30.06
C LEU A 12 -50.08 -13.32 -29.73
N ILE A 13 -50.25 -14.62 -29.92
CA ILE A 13 -49.16 -15.61 -29.71
C ILE A 13 -47.99 -15.28 -30.60
N ALA A 14 -48.18 -15.06 -31.89
CA ALA A 14 -47.11 -14.70 -32.83
C ALA A 14 -46.40 -13.39 -32.43
N SER A 15 -47.15 -12.40 -31.90
CA SER A 15 -46.55 -11.16 -31.40
C SER A 15 -45.66 -11.40 -30.16
N ILE A 16 -46.13 -12.21 -29.21
CA ILE A 16 -45.37 -12.58 -28.02
C ILE A 16 -44.11 -13.37 -28.39
N GLU A 17 -44.22 -14.34 -29.28
CA GLU A 17 -43.06 -15.09 -29.78
C GLU A 17 -42.01 -14.20 -30.43
N ASN A 18 -42.45 -13.23 -31.24
CA ASN A 18 -41.53 -12.28 -31.85
C ASN A 18 -40.86 -11.36 -30.82
N GLN A 19 -41.58 -10.91 -29.80
CA GLN A 19 -41.02 -10.11 -28.71
C GLN A 19 -40.00 -10.93 -27.88
N LEU A 20 -40.28 -12.21 -27.63
CA LEU A 20 -39.35 -13.10 -26.95
C LEU A 20 -38.06 -13.27 -27.75
N LYS A 21 -38.13 -13.53 -29.04
CA LYS A 21 -36.96 -13.61 -29.92
C LYS A 21 -36.10 -12.35 -29.88
N ILE A 22 -36.74 -11.17 -29.92
CA ILE A 22 -36.05 -9.89 -29.86
C ILE A 22 -35.34 -9.73 -28.51
N LYS A 23 -36.00 -10.12 -27.41
CA LYS A 23 -35.42 -10.04 -26.08
C LYS A 23 -34.27 -11.04 -25.88
N ASP A 24 -34.38 -12.24 -26.38
CA ASP A 24 -33.31 -13.23 -26.35
C ASP A 24 -32.07 -12.75 -27.08
N GLU A 25 -32.26 -12.15 -28.26
CA GLU A 25 -31.12 -11.57 -29.01
C GLU A 25 -30.50 -10.36 -28.29
N GLN A 26 -31.32 -9.53 -27.63
CA GLN A 26 -30.80 -8.43 -26.79
C GLN A 26 -30.00 -8.94 -25.60
N LEU A 27 -30.50 -9.97 -24.92
CA LEU A 27 -29.80 -10.60 -23.81
C LEU A 27 -28.44 -11.23 -24.26
N ARG A 28 -28.46 -11.92 -25.40
CA ARG A 28 -27.22 -12.50 -25.96
C ARG A 28 -26.17 -11.40 -26.22
N LYS A 29 -26.55 -10.32 -26.89
CA LYS A 29 -25.64 -9.19 -27.15
C LYS A 29 -25.15 -8.50 -25.87
N THR A 30 -26.03 -8.38 -24.86
CA THR A 30 -25.66 -7.80 -23.58
C THR A 30 -24.64 -8.68 -22.85
N ASN A 31 -24.85 -10.00 -22.87
CA ASN A 31 -23.91 -10.94 -22.26
C ASN A 31 -22.52 -10.90 -22.95
N GLU A 32 -22.48 -10.88 -24.28
CA GLU A 32 -21.24 -10.72 -25.05
C GLU A 32 -20.49 -9.43 -24.69
N LEU A 33 -21.23 -8.31 -24.50
CA LEU A 33 -20.64 -7.06 -24.05
C LEU A 33 -20.10 -7.14 -22.61
N ILE A 34 -20.83 -7.78 -21.72
CA ILE A 34 -20.38 -7.97 -20.32
C ILE A 34 -19.10 -8.80 -20.31
N GLU A 35 -19.04 -9.93 -21.01
CA GLU A 35 -17.82 -10.75 -21.10
C GLU A 35 -16.64 -9.95 -21.64
N LYS A 36 -16.86 -9.14 -22.67
CA LYS A 36 -15.82 -8.24 -23.21
C LYS A 36 -15.34 -7.23 -22.16
N TYR A 37 -16.23 -6.60 -21.42
CA TYR A 37 -15.86 -5.62 -20.39
C TYR A 37 -15.13 -6.29 -19.22
N VAL A 38 -15.56 -7.48 -18.80
CA VAL A 38 -14.86 -8.25 -17.76
C VAL A 38 -13.42 -8.54 -18.19
N SER A 39 -13.22 -9.05 -19.39
CA SER A 39 -11.87 -9.29 -19.93
C SER A 39 -11.01 -8.02 -20.00
N MET A 40 -11.60 -6.89 -20.41
CA MET A 40 -10.88 -5.61 -20.45
C MET A 40 -10.51 -5.10 -19.04
N LEU A 41 -11.35 -5.34 -18.05
CA LEU A 41 -11.07 -4.97 -16.65
C LEU A 41 -9.93 -5.82 -16.09
N GLU A 42 -9.94 -7.12 -16.31
CA GLU A 42 -8.86 -8.03 -15.91
C GLU A 42 -7.50 -7.62 -16.52
N GLU A 43 -7.49 -7.27 -17.81
CA GLU A 43 -6.26 -6.77 -18.47
C GLU A 43 -5.76 -5.47 -17.83
N LYS A 44 -6.68 -4.54 -17.52
CA LYS A 44 -6.32 -3.28 -16.85
C LYS A 44 -5.79 -3.49 -15.44
N ASP A 45 -6.39 -4.39 -14.68
CA ASP A 45 -5.94 -4.71 -13.32
C ASP A 45 -4.54 -5.32 -13.35
N ASN A 46 -4.25 -6.22 -14.28
CA ASN A 46 -2.91 -6.76 -14.48
C ASN A 46 -1.89 -5.66 -14.82
N ARG A 47 -2.24 -4.74 -15.73
CA ARG A 47 -1.37 -3.59 -16.05
C ARG A 47 -1.12 -2.67 -14.87
N ILE A 48 -2.14 -2.40 -14.05
CA ILE A 48 -1.99 -1.61 -12.83
C ILE A 48 -1.03 -2.30 -11.87
N GLN A 49 -1.15 -3.62 -11.70
CA GLN A 49 -0.26 -4.39 -10.84
C GLN A 49 1.19 -4.36 -11.33
N ASP A 50 1.43 -4.49 -12.64
CA ASP A 50 2.76 -4.41 -13.25
C ASP A 50 3.38 -3.02 -13.08
N LEU A 51 2.60 -1.96 -13.29
CA LEU A 51 3.04 -0.59 -13.08
C LEU A 51 3.38 -0.33 -11.60
N TYR A 52 2.57 -0.85 -10.69
CA TYR A 52 2.83 -0.74 -9.25
C TYR A 52 4.14 -1.44 -8.87
N ASN A 53 4.37 -2.64 -9.36
CA ASN A 53 5.61 -3.38 -9.14
C ASN A 53 6.83 -2.64 -9.71
N SER A 54 6.70 -2.09 -10.93
CA SER A 54 7.74 -1.28 -11.56
C SER A 54 8.05 0.00 -10.79
N LEU A 55 7.02 0.67 -10.23
CA LEU A 55 7.20 1.84 -9.37
C LEU A 55 7.93 1.47 -8.08
N LEU A 56 7.62 0.33 -7.47
CA LEU A 56 8.34 -0.16 -6.29
C LEU A 56 9.82 -0.38 -6.60
N GLU A 57 10.14 -1.06 -7.71
CA GLU A 57 11.52 -1.28 -8.13
C GLU A 57 12.27 0.04 -8.42
N LEU A 58 11.63 0.98 -9.10
CA LEU A 58 12.21 2.30 -9.36
C LEU A 58 12.42 3.10 -8.09
N SER A 59 11.52 3.03 -7.13
CA SER A 59 11.66 3.72 -5.84
C SER A 59 12.86 3.18 -5.03
N GLU A 60 13.17 1.90 -5.16
CA GLU A 60 14.35 1.29 -4.55
C GLU A 60 15.66 1.70 -5.25
N ARG A 61 15.62 1.92 -6.58
CA ARG A 61 16.80 2.29 -7.39
C ARG A 61 17.04 3.79 -7.48
N ALA A 62 16.00 4.61 -7.34
CA ALA A 62 16.09 6.07 -7.55
C ALA A 62 16.82 6.83 -6.44
N VAL A 63 17.15 6.19 -5.35
CA VAL A 63 17.85 6.85 -4.25
C VAL A 63 19.36 6.74 -4.46
N GLN A 64 19.91 7.74 -5.08
CA GLN A 64 21.37 7.90 -5.15
C GLN A 64 21.89 8.33 -3.77
N TYR A 65 22.77 7.51 -3.21
CA TYR A 65 23.51 7.92 -2.01
C TYR A 65 24.43 9.08 -2.34
N PRO A 66 24.44 10.14 -1.52
CA PRO A 66 25.35 11.26 -1.73
C PRO A 66 26.80 10.81 -1.69
N ALA A 67 27.64 11.40 -2.52
CA ALA A 67 29.05 11.08 -2.60
C ALA A 67 29.83 11.35 -1.29
N LYS A 68 29.33 12.28 -0.48
CA LYS A 68 29.95 12.67 0.80
C LYS A 68 29.31 11.90 1.95
N SER A 69 30.12 11.17 2.74
CA SER A 69 29.66 10.32 3.84
C SER A 69 28.84 11.04 4.93
N HIS A 70 29.10 12.33 5.15
CA HIS A 70 28.37 13.13 6.13
C HIS A 70 26.93 13.49 5.67
N GLN A 71 26.67 13.42 4.37
CA GLN A 71 25.35 13.66 3.76
C GLN A 71 24.51 12.37 3.66
N THR A 72 25.08 11.24 4.04
CA THR A 72 24.39 9.95 3.97
C THR A 72 23.08 10.01 4.78
N PRO A 73 21.94 9.66 4.17
CA PRO A 73 20.66 9.68 4.86
C PRO A 73 20.57 8.56 5.90
N MET A 74 20.07 8.91 7.07
CA MET A 74 19.96 7.99 8.21
C MET A 74 18.55 8.01 8.80
N LEU A 75 18.16 6.87 9.33
CA LEU A 75 16.97 6.69 10.15
C LEU A 75 17.41 6.26 11.54
N CYS A 76 17.13 7.09 12.52
CA CYS A 76 17.27 6.75 13.92
C CYS A 76 15.88 6.79 14.56
N VAL A 77 15.54 5.73 15.29
CA VAL A 77 14.32 5.67 16.09
C VAL A 77 14.71 5.40 17.52
N ALA A 78 14.28 6.27 18.40
CA ALA A 78 14.49 6.15 19.83
C ALA A 78 13.16 5.94 20.56
N ARG A 79 13.15 5.09 21.56
CA ARG A 79 12.03 4.89 22.47
C ARG A 79 12.30 5.63 23.78
N GLU A 80 11.32 6.38 24.23
CA GLU A 80 11.34 7.03 25.55
C GLU A 80 9.99 6.81 26.21
N PHE A 81 9.96 5.95 27.23
CA PHE A 81 8.73 5.51 27.87
C PHE A 81 7.70 4.97 26.85
N ASN A 82 6.53 5.59 26.78
CA ASN A 82 5.45 5.26 25.85
C ASN A 82 5.53 5.99 24.51
N CYS A 83 6.66 6.60 24.18
CA CYS A 83 6.86 7.37 22.94
C CYS A 83 7.97 6.78 22.08
N LEU A 84 7.71 6.64 20.78
CA LEU A 84 8.71 6.37 19.76
C LEU A 84 8.96 7.65 18.96
N ARG A 85 10.20 8.11 18.96
CA ARG A 85 10.64 9.31 18.22
C ARG A 85 11.53 8.93 17.05
N ALA A 86 11.13 9.35 15.85
CA ALA A 86 11.97 9.21 14.66
C ALA A 86 12.79 10.47 14.39
N ILE A 87 14.06 10.25 14.12
CA ILE A 87 15.02 11.26 13.68
C ILE A 87 15.51 10.85 12.30
N THR A 88 15.15 11.63 11.29
CA THR A 88 15.50 11.36 9.90
C THR A 88 16.31 12.51 9.35
N GLY A 89 17.29 12.24 8.51
CA GLY A 89 18.10 13.26 7.87
C GLY A 89 19.51 12.80 7.59
N GLN A 90 20.38 13.77 7.32
CA GLN A 90 21.80 13.50 7.09
C GLN A 90 22.49 13.05 8.38
N LYS A 91 23.55 12.26 8.24
CA LYS A 91 24.33 11.68 9.35
C LYS A 91 24.70 12.70 10.42
N VAL A 92 25.17 13.91 10.02
CA VAL A 92 25.56 14.99 10.96
C VAL A 92 24.36 15.49 11.75
N HIS A 93 23.20 15.71 11.08
CA HIS A 93 21.98 16.13 11.74
C HIS A 93 21.49 15.09 12.74
N VAL A 94 21.42 13.83 12.32
CA VAL A 94 20.99 12.72 13.19
C VAL A 94 21.93 12.58 14.39
N ALA A 95 23.24 12.72 14.21
CA ALA A 95 24.21 12.68 15.30
C ALA A 95 24.01 13.83 16.31
N LYS A 96 23.68 15.04 15.82
CA LYS A 96 23.35 16.18 16.70
C LYS A 96 22.08 15.90 17.50
N MET A 97 21.00 15.50 16.83
CA MET A 97 19.72 15.23 17.48
C MET A 97 19.77 14.07 18.48
N LYS A 98 20.62 13.07 18.24
CA LYS A 98 20.87 11.97 19.19
C LYS A 98 21.47 12.44 20.51
N ARG A 99 22.32 13.47 20.50
CA ARG A 99 22.89 14.06 21.72
C ARG A 99 21.85 14.82 22.54
N GLU A 100 20.75 15.26 21.91
CA GLU A 100 19.63 15.96 22.54
C GLU A 100 18.58 14.99 23.11
N LEU A 101 18.73 13.66 22.84
CA LEU A 101 17.85 12.67 23.46
C LEU A 101 18.12 12.58 24.97
N SER A 102 17.08 12.25 25.73
CA SER A 102 17.22 12.05 27.16
C SER A 102 18.13 10.82 27.46
N LYS A 103 18.72 10.79 28.65
CA LYS A 103 19.51 9.63 29.08
C LYS A 103 18.67 8.34 29.24
N ALA A 104 17.36 8.50 29.35
CA ALA A 104 16.42 7.37 29.45
C ALA A 104 15.98 6.84 28.07
N ALA A 105 16.38 7.49 26.98
CA ALA A 105 16.01 7.07 25.64
C ALA A 105 16.81 5.84 25.18
N GLU A 106 16.10 4.83 24.75
CA GLU A 106 16.66 3.61 24.15
C GLU A 106 16.66 3.73 22.63
N LEU A 107 17.83 3.50 22.01
CA LEU A 107 17.95 3.47 20.55
C LEU A 107 17.39 2.14 20.02
N VAL A 108 16.28 2.22 19.28
CA VAL A 108 15.64 1.06 18.64
C VAL A 108 16.31 0.72 17.32
N ILE A 109 16.52 1.75 16.49
CA ILE A 109 17.15 1.64 15.17
C ILE A 109 18.08 2.84 14.95
N ASP A 110 19.21 2.57 14.32
CA ASP A 110 20.18 3.58 13.89
C ASP A 110 20.90 3.07 12.63
N LEU A 111 20.30 3.33 11.46
CA LEU A 111 20.73 2.74 10.20
C LEU A 111 20.76 3.77 9.08
N VAL A 112 21.68 3.54 8.14
CA VAL A 112 21.66 4.21 6.84
C VAL A 112 20.51 3.67 6.02
N ARG A 113 19.62 4.56 5.59
CA ARG A 113 18.46 4.21 4.76
C ARG A 113 18.37 5.16 3.57
N PRO A 114 18.09 4.64 2.37
CA PRO A 114 18.00 5.48 1.17
C PRO A 114 16.93 6.57 1.29
N ASN A 115 15.78 6.24 1.84
CA ASN A 115 14.69 7.18 2.05
C ASN A 115 14.09 7.03 3.45
N PRO A 116 14.79 7.54 4.49
CA PRO A 116 14.40 7.31 5.88
C PRO A 116 13.03 7.86 6.24
N GLN A 117 12.59 8.92 5.57
CA GLN A 117 11.27 9.52 5.79
C GLN A 117 10.14 8.61 5.28
N VAL A 118 10.31 8.05 4.08
CA VAL A 118 9.31 7.12 3.51
C VAL A 118 9.24 5.84 4.32
N ASP A 119 10.39 5.29 4.73
CA ASP A 119 10.42 4.10 5.57
C ASP A 119 9.65 4.31 6.88
N PHE A 120 9.83 5.47 7.51
CA PHE A 120 9.12 5.78 8.75
C PHE A 120 7.62 6.03 8.52
N ASN A 121 7.24 6.75 7.47
CA ASN A 121 5.83 6.98 7.14
C ASN A 121 5.09 5.66 6.85
N ASN A 122 5.70 4.75 6.09
CA ASN A 122 5.13 3.43 5.85
C ASN A 122 4.96 2.63 7.14
N PHE A 123 5.90 2.76 8.06
CA PHE A 123 5.79 2.16 9.38
C PHE A 123 4.65 2.78 10.20
N VAL A 124 4.52 4.10 10.22
CA VAL A 124 3.42 4.81 10.89
C VAL A 124 2.07 4.30 10.40
N ASN A 125 1.87 4.25 9.09
CA ASN A 125 0.63 3.75 8.49
C ASN A 125 0.31 2.31 8.94
N HIS A 126 1.34 1.46 8.99
CA HIS A 126 1.17 0.08 9.46
C HIS A 126 0.79 0.01 10.95
N VAL A 127 1.39 0.85 11.78
CA VAL A 127 1.07 0.93 13.22
C VAL A 127 -0.34 1.48 13.45
N GLU A 128 -0.73 2.54 12.75
CA GLU A 128 -2.09 3.11 12.82
C GLU A 128 -3.15 2.08 12.40
N THR A 129 -2.89 1.31 11.33
CA THR A 129 -3.80 0.24 10.89
C THR A 129 -3.95 -0.86 11.96
N LYS A 130 -2.86 -1.20 12.68
CA LYS A 130 -2.85 -2.32 13.62
C LYS A 130 -3.29 -1.94 15.03
N PHE A 131 -2.96 -0.75 15.49
CA PHE A 131 -3.21 -0.27 16.87
C PHE A 131 -4.35 0.74 16.96
N GLY A 132 -4.78 1.34 15.83
CA GLY A 132 -5.91 2.25 15.75
C GLY A 132 -5.80 3.41 16.75
N GLU A 133 -6.82 3.57 17.58
CA GLU A 133 -6.92 4.68 18.55
C GLU A 133 -5.89 4.63 19.69
N LYS A 134 -5.21 3.50 19.91
CA LYS A 134 -4.17 3.34 20.94
C LYS A 134 -2.87 4.06 20.64
N VAL A 135 -2.72 4.59 19.44
CA VAL A 135 -1.55 5.34 19.02
C VAL A 135 -1.94 6.73 18.54
N ARG A 136 -1.18 7.75 18.97
CA ARG A 136 -1.34 9.13 18.50
C ARG A 136 -0.07 9.58 17.83
N VAL A 137 -0.20 10.02 16.59
CA VAL A 137 0.92 10.57 15.82
C VAL A 137 1.05 12.06 16.10
N ARG A 138 2.20 12.49 16.65
CA ARG A 138 2.52 13.91 16.86
C ARG A 138 3.65 14.34 15.92
N ASN A 139 3.45 15.47 15.23
CA ASN A 139 4.44 16.10 14.37
C ASN A 139 5.03 15.15 13.29
N LYS A 140 4.28 14.15 12.84
CA LYS A 140 4.69 13.13 11.85
C LYS A 140 6.01 12.39 12.18
N ARG A 141 6.51 12.51 13.40
CA ARG A 141 7.80 11.94 13.86
C ARG A 141 7.72 11.25 15.20
N ASN A 142 6.68 11.50 15.97
CA ASN A 142 6.51 10.92 17.30
C ASN A 142 5.24 10.09 17.33
N LEU A 143 5.36 8.83 17.73
CA LEU A 143 4.26 7.92 18.01
C LEU A 143 4.11 7.84 19.52
N VAL A 144 2.98 8.26 20.05
CA VAL A 144 2.67 8.21 21.49
C VAL A 144 1.63 7.12 21.69
N PHE A 145 1.94 6.15 22.53
CA PHE A 145 1.08 5.01 22.86
C PHE A 145 0.39 5.24 24.20
N GLU A 146 -0.72 4.56 24.44
CA GLU A 146 -1.40 4.60 25.72
C GLU A 146 -0.58 3.93 26.82
N THR A 147 0.13 2.82 26.48
CA THR A 147 0.96 2.07 27.42
C THR A 147 2.41 1.97 26.94
N GLU A 148 3.33 1.81 27.88
CA GLU A 148 4.75 1.56 27.57
C GLU A 148 4.94 0.19 26.91
N ASP A 149 4.16 -0.81 27.30
CA ASP A 149 4.20 -2.16 26.72
C ASP A 149 3.88 -2.16 25.23
N ASP A 150 2.94 -1.34 24.79
CA ASP A 150 2.61 -1.19 23.38
C ASP A 150 3.76 -0.53 22.62
N ALA A 151 4.43 0.46 23.21
CA ALA A 151 5.62 1.08 22.63
C ALA A 151 6.77 0.07 22.48
N ILE A 152 6.97 -0.82 23.46
CA ILE A 152 7.98 -1.89 23.40
C ILE A 152 7.68 -2.87 22.27
N LYS A 153 6.42 -3.35 22.17
CA LYS A 153 5.98 -4.27 21.12
C LYS A 153 6.17 -3.68 19.72
N VAL A 154 5.80 -2.40 19.56
CA VAL A 154 5.93 -1.71 18.28
C VAL A 154 7.40 -1.44 17.94
N ALA A 155 8.24 -1.10 18.91
CA ALA A 155 9.69 -0.97 18.72
C ALA A 155 10.32 -2.29 18.23
N ALA A 156 9.98 -3.42 18.85
CA ALA A 156 10.44 -4.74 18.45
C ALA A 156 9.96 -5.12 17.03
N MET A 157 8.70 -4.81 16.71
CA MET A 157 8.13 -5.03 15.38
C MET A 157 8.88 -4.20 14.33
N PHE A 158 9.14 -2.93 14.59
CA PHE A 158 9.88 -2.07 13.67
C PHE A 158 11.29 -2.57 13.42
N LYS A 159 12.00 -2.96 14.47
CA LYS A 159 13.32 -3.54 14.37
C LYS A 159 13.33 -4.80 13.47
N SER A 160 12.35 -5.67 13.62
CA SER A 160 12.22 -6.88 12.80
C SER A 160 11.92 -6.60 11.32
N LEU A 161 11.07 -5.61 11.02
CA LEU A 161 10.71 -5.22 9.65
C LEU A 161 11.90 -4.61 8.91
N VAL A 162 12.67 -3.75 9.58
CA VAL A 162 13.83 -3.08 8.98
C VAL A 162 14.95 -4.06 8.72
N ILE A 163 15.20 -5.01 9.64
CA ILE A 163 16.23 -6.05 9.46
C ILE A 163 15.88 -6.97 8.27
N LYS A 164 14.61 -7.36 8.12
CA LYS A 164 14.17 -8.18 6.99
C LYS A 164 14.38 -7.46 5.65
N LYS A 165 14.01 -6.18 5.54
CA LYS A 165 14.24 -5.39 4.33
C LYS A 165 15.73 -5.16 4.04
N GLY A 166 16.56 -4.98 5.06
CA GLY A 166 18.02 -4.82 4.90
C GLY A 166 18.72 -6.07 4.35
N LYS A 167 18.24 -7.27 4.68
CA LYS A 167 18.78 -8.53 4.13
C LYS A 167 18.42 -8.74 2.66
N MET A 168 17.29 -8.24 2.18
CA MET A 168 16.92 -8.32 0.76
C MET A 168 17.73 -7.38 -0.13
N SER A 169 18.19 -6.24 0.37
CA SER A 169 19.02 -5.29 -0.40
C SER A 169 20.50 -5.69 -0.51
N LEU A 170 21.00 -6.53 0.40
CA LEU A 170 22.38 -7.04 0.37
C LEU A 170 22.56 -8.28 -0.51
N GLY A 171 21.48 -8.97 -0.88
CA GLY A 171 21.52 -10.16 -1.75
C GLY A 171 21.56 -9.88 -3.25
N ALA A 172 21.48 -8.62 -3.69
CA ALA A 172 21.49 -8.23 -5.09
C ALA A 172 22.83 -7.62 -5.57
N ARG A 173 23.91 -7.89 -4.86
CA ARG A 173 25.28 -7.58 -5.31
C ARG A 173 26.08 -8.87 -5.41
N ILE A 174 25.80 -9.64 -6.47
CA ILE A 174 26.73 -10.59 -7.08
C ILE A 174 26.56 -10.46 -8.59
#